data_d177147656253578184152b1ef9511a8
#
_entry.id   d177147656253578184152b1ef9511a8
#
_cell.length_a   1.000
_cell.length_b   1.000
_cell.length_c   1.000
_cell.angle_alpha   90.00
_cell.angle_beta   90.00
_cell.angle_gamma   90.00
#
_symmetry.space_group_name_H-M   'P 1'
#
loop_
_entity.id
_entity.type
_entity.pdbx_description
1 polymer ?
#
loop_
_entity_poly.entity_id
_entity_poly.type
_entity_poly.pdbx_seq_one_letter_code
_entity_poly.pdbx_strand_id
1 'polypeptide(L)'
;GTYIVKTYFPGRECSIRDNEECKRAVELLAQLHTIMRLPEKAGEEVSIPRMENEYEKHNRELKKVRKFLRNKSQKNDFEIYLMKHFDSFMEKAFEVTIKWQECHNPGYYGKIADQGLWCHGDYQYHNLLYEDNDINVINFEKCVCDSQVRDLYLFLRKLLEKNNWSVSAGDSLLEAYERKRPLSKEELRQLYYRLAYPEKFWKIVNFY
;
A
#
# COMPACT_ATOMS: atom_id res chain seq x y z
N GLY A 1 18.10 24.99 6.60
CA GLY A 1 17.01 24.05 6.37
C GLY A 1 15.98 24.66 5.42
N THR A 2 15.31 23.85 4.65
CA THR A 2 14.22 24.30 3.76
C THR A 2 12.93 24.25 4.55
N TYR A 3 12.15 25.34 4.53
CA TYR A 3 10.84 25.42 5.19
C TYR A 3 9.75 25.53 4.11
N ILE A 4 8.61 24.87 4.35
CA ILE A 4 7.43 24.97 3.51
C ILE A 4 6.30 25.56 4.37
N VAL A 5 5.64 26.58 3.86
CA VAL A 5 4.42 27.15 4.45
C VAL A 5 3.24 26.55 3.70
N LYS A 6 2.31 25.95 4.45
CA LYS A 6 1.09 25.33 3.89
C LYS A 6 -0.14 25.97 4.53
N THR A 7 -1.27 25.90 3.83
CA THR A 7 -2.57 26.20 4.43
C THR A 7 -2.83 25.24 5.58
N TYR A 8 -3.28 25.77 6.72
CA TYR A 8 -3.74 24.97 7.83
C TYR A 8 -5.16 24.47 7.56
N PHE A 9 -5.35 23.18 7.68
CA PHE A 9 -6.67 22.56 7.64
C PHE A 9 -7.01 22.10 9.06
N PRO A 10 -8.05 22.65 9.69
CA PRO A 10 -8.55 22.15 10.96
C PRO A 10 -9.19 20.77 10.78
N GLY A 11 -9.52 20.14 11.88
CA GLY A 11 -10.21 18.85 11.87
C GLY A 11 -9.46 17.77 12.65
N ARG A 12 -10.14 16.66 12.86
CA ARG A 12 -9.56 15.47 13.49
C ARG A 12 -9.20 14.41 12.45
N GLU A 13 -8.26 13.55 12.79
CA GLU A 13 -7.93 12.41 11.94
C GLU A 13 -9.13 11.47 11.72
N CYS A 14 -9.14 10.79 10.57
CA CYS A 14 -10.12 9.76 10.25
C CYS A 14 -10.10 8.64 11.29
N SER A 15 -11.27 8.27 11.80
CA SER A 15 -11.42 7.15 12.71
C SER A 15 -11.50 5.83 11.94
N ILE A 16 -10.44 5.03 11.99
CA ILE A 16 -10.42 3.70 11.38
C ILE A 16 -11.34 2.67 12.07
N ARG A 17 -11.99 3.04 13.17
CA ARG A 17 -13.01 2.23 13.87
C ARG A 17 -14.42 2.59 13.43
N ASP A 18 -14.57 3.69 12.73
CA ASP A 18 -15.85 4.13 12.17
C ASP A 18 -15.96 3.69 10.71
N ASN A 19 -16.85 2.73 10.45
CA ASN A 19 -17.01 2.17 9.11
C ASN A 19 -17.52 3.21 8.10
N GLU A 20 -18.36 4.16 8.53
CA GLU A 20 -18.89 5.17 7.61
C GLU A 20 -17.82 6.21 7.25
N GLU A 21 -16.99 6.61 8.20
CA GLU A 21 -15.82 7.43 7.88
C GLU A 21 -14.87 6.71 6.91
N CYS A 22 -14.62 5.42 7.15
CA CYS A 22 -13.76 4.63 6.27
C CYS A 22 -14.34 4.49 4.86
N LYS A 23 -15.65 4.31 4.70
CA LYS A 23 -16.32 4.30 3.40
C LYS A 23 -16.19 5.64 2.68
N ARG A 24 -16.47 6.73 3.39
CA ARG A 24 -16.30 8.09 2.83
C ARG A 24 -14.85 8.35 2.41
N ALA A 25 -13.88 7.89 3.19
CA ALA A 25 -12.46 8.01 2.85
C ALA A 25 -12.12 7.26 1.54
N VAL A 26 -12.59 6.04 1.35
CA VAL A 26 -12.32 5.29 0.10
C VAL A 26 -13.10 5.83 -1.09
N GLU A 27 -14.30 6.36 -0.90
CA GLU A 27 -15.05 7.07 -1.96
C GLU A 27 -14.33 8.35 -2.39
N LEU A 28 -13.78 9.11 -1.43
CA LEU A 28 -12.95 10.28 -1.71
C LEU A 28 -11.67 9.89 -2.44
N LEU A 29 -11.01 8.80 -2.03
CA LEU A 29 -9.83 8.28 -2.73
C LEU A 29 -10.15 7.93 -4.18
N ALA A 30 -11.29 7.27 -4.44
CA ALA A 30 -11.72 6.96 -5.78
C ALA A 30 -11.93 8.22 -6.64
N GLN A 31 -12.54 9.26 -6.07
CA GLN A 31 -12.70 10.57 -6.72
C GLN A 31 -11.35 11.24 -6.98
N LEU A 32 -10.46 11.24 -5.98
CA LEU A 32 -9.11 11.78 -6.10
C LEU A 32 -8.34 11.11 -7.26
N HIS A 33 -8.45 9.79 -7.37
CA HIS A 33 -7.83 9.02 -8.45
C HIS A 33 -8.38 9.34 -9.84
N THR A 34 -9.60 9.85 -9.95
CA THR A 34 -10.13 10.29 -11.25
C THR A 34 -9.51 11.60 -11.73
N ILE A 35 -9.09 12.47 -10.82
CA ILE A 35 -8.49 13.78 -11.13
C ILE A 35 -6.95 13.76 -11.08
N MET A 36 -6.35 12.83 -10.34
CA MET A 36 -4.89 12.65 -10.27
C MET A 36 -4.37 11.95 -11.53
N ARG A 37 -4.53 12.61 -12.67
CA ARG A 37 -4.06 12.17 -13.99
C ARG A 37 -3.30 13.32 -14.62
N LEU A 38 -2.00 13.20 -14.63
CA LEU A 38 -1.09 14.17 -15.22
C LEU A 38 -0.33 13.47 -16.34
N PRO A 39 -0.81 13.48 -17.59
CA PRO A 39 -0.10 12.90 -18.72
C PRO A 39 1.28 13.54 -18.83
N GLU A 40 2.29 12.73 -19.11
CA GLU A 40 3.65 13.21 -19.27
C GLU A 40 3.75 14.31 -20.33
N LYS A 41 4.55 15.33 -20.01
CA LYS A 41 5.04 16.22 -21.06
C LYS A 41 6.05 15.43 -21.88
N ALA A 42 5.91 15.44 -23.19
CA ALA A 42 6.82 14.76 -24.10
C ALA A 42 8.29 15.07 -23.75
N GLY A 43 9.03 14.06 -23.33
CA GLY A 43 10.47 14.16 -23.02
C GLY A 43 10.86 13.94 -21.55
N GLU A 44 9.91 13.79 -20.61
CA GLU A 44 10.23 13.45 -19.22
C GLU A 44 9.99 11.94 -18.98
N GLU A 45 11.05 11.17 -18.73
CA GLU A 45 10.92 9.78 -18.29
C GLU A 45 10.52 9.73 -16.81
N VAL A 46 9.28 9.30 -16.55
CA VAL A 46 8.84 9.03 -15.17
C VAL A 46 9.17 7.58 -14.83
N SER A 47 9.99 7.40 -13.80
CA SER A 47 10.29 6.06 -13.27
C SER A 47 9.13 5.54 -12.44
N ILE A 48 8.46 4.50 -12.94
CA ILE A 48 7.35 3.86 -12.23
C ILE A 48 7.90 2.74 -11.34
N PRO A 49 7.63 2.76 -10.02
CA PRO A 49 8.01 1.68 -9.14
C PRO A 49 7.34 0.36 -9.54
N ARG A 50 8.14 -0.69 -9.67
CA ARG A 50 7.63 -2.02 -10.02
C ARG A 50 7.49 -2.88 -8.77
N MET A 51 6.30 -3.46 -8.58
CA MET A 51 5.97 -4.28 -7.42
C MET A 51 6.88 -5.50 -7.30
N GLU A 52 7.26 -6.13 -8.42
CA GLU A 52 8.20 -7.25 -8.45
C GLU A 52 9.57 -6.87 -7.89
N ASN A 53 10.10 -5.69 -8.25
CA ASN A 53 11.39 -5.22 -7.74
C ASN A 53 11.35 -4.92 -6.24
N GLU A 54 10.23 -4.37 -5.77
CA GLU A 54 9.98 -4.12 -4.35
C GLU A 54 10.00 -5.44 -3.55
N TYR A 55 9.25 -6.44 -4.01
CA TYR A 55 9.16 -7.74 -3.34
C TYR A 55 10.46 -8.55 -3.42
N GLU A 56 11.17 -8.51 -4.54
CA GLU A 56 12.49 -9.13 -4.62
C GLU A 56 13.49 -8.50 -3.64
N LYS A 57 13.45 -7.17 -3.48
CA LYS A 57 14.26 -6.49 -2.48
C LYS A 57 13.89 -6.96 -1.06
N HIS A 58 12.61 -6.97 -0.70
CA HIS A 58 12.13 -7.43 0.61
C HIS A 58 12.50 -8.90 0.86
N ASN A 59 12.38 -9.76 -0.15
CA ASN A 59 12.76 -11.17 -0.07
C ASN A 59 14.27 -11.36 0.15
N ARG A 60 15.12 -10.51 -0.46
CA ARG A 60 16.58 -10.51 -0.18
C ARG A 60 16.88 -10.07 1.26
N GLU A 61 16.16 -9.09 1.78
CA GLU A 61 16.29 -8.63 3.16
C GLU A 61 15.87 -9.72 4.15
N LEU A 62 14.74 -10.38 3.92
CA LEU A 62 14.30 -11.53 4.72
C LEU A 62 15.36 -12.65 4.75
N LYS A 63 15.96 -13.00 3.61
CA LYS A 63 17.06 -14.00 3.55
C LYS A 63 18.25 -13.58 4.39
N LYS A 64 18.64 -12.29 4.36
CA LYS A 64 19.78 -11.79 5.14
C LYS A 64 19.51 -11.88 6.65
N VAL A 65 18.34 -11.43 7.11
CA VAL A 65 17.97 -11.50 8.53
C VAL A 65 17.86 -12.95 9.01
N ARG A 66 17.25 -13.84 8.21
CA ARG A 66 17.19 -15.27 8.53
C ARG A 66 18.58 -15.88 8.71
N LYS A 67 19.51 -15.58 7.80
CA LYS A 67 20.90 -16.05 7.89
C LYS A 67 21.59 -15.51 9.14
N PHE A 68 21.41 -14.24 9.45
CA PHE A 68 21.95 -13.61 10.67
C PHE A 68 21.41 -14.31 11.92
N LEU A 69 20.10 -14.47 12.05
CA LEU A 69 19.47 -15.10 13.20
C LEU A 69 19.88 -16.59 13.38
N ARG A 70 20.03 -17.33 12.27
CA ARG A 70 20.50 -18.72 12.32
C ARG A 70 21.90 -18.83 12.91
N ASN A 71 22.79 -17.92 12.54
CA ASN A 71 24.20 -17.95 12.94
C ASN A 71 24.43 -17.35 14.34
N LYS A 72 23.45 -16.68 14.92
CA LYS A 72 23.57 -16.09 16.26
C LYS A 72 23.59 -17.20 17.32
N SER A 73 24.65 -17.24 18.14
CA SER A 73 24.88 -18.28 19.16
C SER A 73 23.86 -18.21 20.28
N GLN A 74 23.55 -17.01 20.76
CA GLN A 74 22.55 -16.77 21.81
C GLN A 74 21.39 -15.96 21.25
N LYS A 75 20.19 -16.51 21.38
CA LYS A 75 18.95 -15.87 20.92
C LYS A 75 18.07 -15.52 22.12
N ASN A 76 17.46 -14.34 22.08
CA ASN A 76 16.43 -13.97 23.04
C ASN A 76 15.08 -14.63 22.69
N ASP A 77 14.09 -14.49 23.59
CA ASP A 77 12.79 -15.12 23.42
C ASP A 77 12.04 -14.67 22.14
N PHE A 78 12.18 -13.38 21.79
CA PHE A 78 11.59 -12.85 20.56
C PHE A 78 12.23 -13.50 19.31
N GLU A 79 13.54 -13.64 19.28
CA GLU A 79 14.26 -14.26 18.15
C GLU A 79 13.94 -15.75 18.03
N ILE A 80 13.77 -16.45 19.14
CA ILE A 80 13.35 -17.86 19.17
C ILE A 80 11.94 -17.97 18.57
N TYR A 81 10.99 -17.14 19.04
CA TYR A 81 9.64 -17.11 18.53
C TYR A 81 9.61 -16.72 17.03
N LEU A 82 10.36 -15.70 16.63
CA LEU A 82 10.47 -15.26 15.26
C LEU A 82 10.97 -16.38 14.34
N MET A 83 12.03 -17.08 14.76
CA MET A 83 12.62 -18.20 13.99
C MET A 83 11.65 -19.36 13.81
N LYS A 84 10.78 -19.62 14.78
CA LYS A 84 9.74 -20.66 14.69
C LYS A 84 8.77 -20.44 13.54
N HIS A 85 8.47 -19.18 13.23
CA HIS A 85 7.50 -18.80 12.20
C HIS A 85 8.14 -18.29 10.91
N PHE A 86 9.46 -18.07 10.90
CA PHE A 86 10.17 -17.39 9.83
C PHE A 86 9.99 -18.06 8.46
N ASP A 87 10.13 -19.37 8.42
CA ASP A 87 10.09 -20.13 7.17
C ASP A 87 8.72 -20.05 6.50
N SER A 88 7.63 -20.17 7.26
CA SER A 88 6.27 -20.05 6.74
C SER A 88 5.98 -18.69 6.11
N PHE A 89 6.38 -17.59 6.78
CA PHE A 89 6.20 -16.25 6.21
C PHE A 89 7.11 -16.00 5.01
N MET A 90 8.34 -16.53 5.04
CA MET A 90 9.27 -16.40 3.93
C MET A 90 8.81 -17.19 2.69
N GLU A 91 8.29 -18.40 2.88
CA GLU A 91 7.68 -19.20 1.80
C GLU A 91 6.49 -18.45 1.18
N LYS A 92 5.62 -17.86 2.02
CA LYS A 92 4.50 -17.04 1.54
C LYS A 92 4.97 -15.83 0.74
N ALA A 93 6.01 -15.14 1.20
CA ALA A 93 6.59 -13.99 0.49
C ALA A 93 7.12 -14.40 -0.90
N PHE A 94 7.81 -15.54 -0.99
CA PHE A 94 8.31 -16.06 -2.27
C PHE A 94 7.18 -16.52 -3.18
N GLU A 95 6.22 -17.27 -2.65
CA GLU A 95 5.05 -17.73 -3.41
C GLU A 95 4.33 -16.55 -4.06
N VAL A 96 4.04 -15.50 -3.28
CA VAL A 96 3.37 -14.30 -3.78
C VAL A 96 4.20 -13.60 -4.86
N THR A 97 5.51 -13.49 -4.67
CA THR A 97 6.41 -12.86 -5.65
C THR A 97 6.42 -13.63 -6.97
N ILE A 98 6.56 -14.96 -6.91
CA ILE A 98 6.60 -15.83 -8.10
C ILE A 98 5.25 -15.74 -8.84
N LYS A 99 4.13 -15.91 -8.12
CA LYS A 99 2.80 -15.86 -8.74
C LYS A 99 2.50 -14.50 -9.37
N TRP A 100 2.95 -13.41 -8.76
CA TRP A 100 2.84 -12.09 -9.37
C TRP A 100 3.65 -12.01 -10.67
N GLN A 101 4.91 -12.44 -10.66
CA GLN A 101 5.77 -12.45 -11.85
C GLN A 101 5.19 -13.27 -13.00
N GLU A 102 4.51 -14.38 -12.71
CA GLU A 102 3.87 -15.25 -13.71
C GLU A 102 2.59 -14.66 -14.30
N CYS A 103 1.84 -13.89 -13.53
CA CYS A 103 0.49 -13.49 -13.93
C CYS A 103 0.32 -12.00 -14.28
N HIS A 104 1.27 -11.12 -13.90
CA HIS A 104 1.15 -9.70 -14.18
C HIS A 104 1.37 -9.40 -15.68
N ASN A 105 0.72 -8.35 -16.16
CA ASN A 105 0.94 -7.86 -17.51
C ASN A 105 2.11 -6.86 -17.52
N PRO A 106 3.26 -7.16 -18.15
CA PRO A 106 4.39 -6.23 -18.22
C PRO A 106 4.05 -4.89 -18.86
N GLY A 107 3.10 -4.86 -19.80
CA GLY A 107 2.61 -3.64 -20.44
C GLY A 107 1.75 -2.75 -19.53
N TYR A 108 1.40 -3.22 -18.34
CA TYR A 108 0.57 -2.45 -17.40
C TYR A 108 1.30 -1.19 -16.92
N TYR A 109 2.59 -1.28 -16.66
CA TYR A 109 3.38 -0.11 -16.23
C TYR A 109 3.49 0.96 -17.33
N GLY A 110 3.59 0.55 -18.59
CA GLY A 110 3.50 1.48 -19.73
C GLY A 110 2.18 2.24 -19.76
N LYS A 111 1.06 1.56 -19.51
CA LYS A 111 -0.26 2.20 -19.42
C LYS A 111 -0.37 3.19 -18.27
N ILE A 112 0.29 2.93 -17.14
CA ILE A 112 0.33 3.87 -16.01
C ILE A 112 1.02 5.17 -16.44
N ALA A 113 2.17 5.08 -17.12
CA ALA A 113 2.88 6.23 -17.66
C ALA A 113 2.03 6.98 -18.68
N ASP A 114 1.54 6.27 -19.70
CA ASP A 114 0.76 6.87 -20.81
C ASP A 114 -0.50 7.60 -20.31
N GLN A 115 -1.13 7.09 -19.26
CA GLN A 115 -2.32 7.68 -18.65
C GLN A 115 -1.98 8.70 -17.57
N GLY A 116 -0.71 8.84 -17.20
CA GLY A 116 -0.25 9.73 -16.16
C GLY A 116 -0.95 9.49 -14.82
N LEU A 117 -1.03 8.23 -14.39
CA LEU A 117 -1.70 7.89 -13.14
C LEU A 117 -0.82 8.22 -11.95
N TRP A 118 -1.31 9.10 -11.08
CA TRP A 118 -0.62 9.49 -9.87
C TRP A 118 -1.32 8.97 -8.63
N CYS A 119 -0.51 8.63 -7.63
CA CYS A 119 -0.90 8.24 -6.29
C CYS A 119 -0.57 9.33 -5.30
N HIS A 120 -1.32 9.44 -4.21
CA HIS A 120 -0.95 10.23 -3.05
C HIS A 120 0.35 9.70 -2.40
N GLY A 121 0.56 8.38 -2.46
CA GLY A 121 1.75 7.70 -1.96
C GLY A 121 1.78 7.46 -0.46
N ASP A 122 0.90 8.13 0.31
CA ASP A 122 0.73 7.96 1.76
C ASP A 122 -0.72 8.18 2.20
N TYR A 123 -1.68 7.64 1.43
CA TYR A 123 -3.11 7.75 1.76
C TYR A 123 -3.42 6.89 2.99
N GLN A 124 -3.43 7.52 4.16
CA GLN A 124 -3.65 6.87 5.44
C GLN A 124 -4.52 7.77 6.32
N TYR A 125 -5.15 7.19 7.35
CA TYR A 125 -6.11 7.86 8.23
C TYR A 125 -5.61 9.18 8.85
N HIS A 126 -4.32 9.27 9.19
CA HIS A 126 -3.71 10.48 9.75
C HIS A 126 -3.47 11.60 8.72
N ASN A 127 -3.60 11.30 7.44
CA ASN A 127 -3.55 12.28 6.34
C ASN A 127 -4.95 12.67 5.84
N LEU A 128 -6.00 12.27 6.56
CA LEU A 128 -7.40 12.57 6.27
C LEU A 128 -7.99 13.31 7.46
N LEU A 129 -8.24 14.62 7.30
CA LEU A 129 -8.78 15.46 8.35
C LEU A 129 -10.28 15.67 8.13
N TYR A 130 -11.06 15.21 9.08
CA TYR A 130 -12.51 15.38 9.12
C TYR A 130 -12.88 16.67 9.86
N GLU A 131 -13.58 17.55 9.17
CA GLU A 131 -14.16 18.76 9.72
C GLU A 131 -15.62 18.82 9.26
N ASP A 132 -16.56 18.75 10.22
CA ASP A 132 -17.99 18.65 9.96
C ASP A 132 -18.33 17.54 8.95
N ASN A 133 -18.76 17.91 7.73
CA ASN A 133 -19.06 16.98 6.65
C ASN A 133 -17.95 16.87 5.59
N ASP A 134 -16.87 17.59 5.74
CA ASP A 134 -15.78 17.63 4.76
C ASP A 134 -14.61 16.75 5.18
N ILE A 135 -13.84 16.30 4.19
CA ILE A 135 -12.62 15.55 4.40
C ILE A 135 -11.50 16.25 3.62
N ASN A 136 -10.51 16.74 4.34
CA ASN A 136 -9.31 17.32 3.74
C ASN A 136 -8.21 16.25 3.65
N VAL A 137 -7.67 16.06 2.45
CA VAL A 137 -6.49 15.19 2.21
C VAL A 137 -5.25 16.06 2.25
N ILE A 138 -4.28 15.68 3.08
CA ILE A 138 -3.07 16.48 3.32
C ILE A 138 -1.81 15.64 3.06
N ASN A 139 -0.64 16.29 3.01
CA ASN A 139 0.68 15.65 2.94
C ASN A 139 0.94 14.88 1.64
N PHE A 140 0.91 15.59 0.49
CA PHE A 140 1.19 15.03 -0.84
C PHE A 140 2.70 14.90 -1.17
N GLU A 141 3.59 14.99 -0.19
CA GLU A 141 5.05 14.95 -0.42
C GLU A 141 5.55 13.61 -0.97
N LYS A 142 4.76 12.55 -0.80
CA LYS A 142 5.06 11.22 -1.35
C LYS A 142 4.32 10.91 -2.64
N CYS A 143 3.70 11.94 -3.24
CA CYS A 143 2.98 11.78 -4.50
C CYS A 143 3.91 11.22 -5.57
N VAL A 144 3.45 10.19 -6.28
CA VAL A 144 4.27 9.42 -7.22
C VAL A 144 3.42 8.89 -8.37
N CYS A 145 3.99 8.84 -9.57
CA CYS A 145 3.38 8.12 -10.69
C CYS A 145 3.47 6.61 -10.41
N ASP A 146 2.34 5.99 -10.16
CA ASP A 146 2.24 4.54 -9.86
C ASP A 146 0.80 4.06 -10.11
N SER A 147 0.59 2.76 -10.00
CA SER A 147 -0.75 2.18 -9.95
C SER A 147 -1.53 2.73 -8.76
N GLN A 148 -2.64 3.39 -9.05
CA GLN A 148 -3.50 4.01 -8.03
C GLN A 148 -4.04 3.01 -6.99
N VAL A 149 -4.06 1.72 -7.31
CA VAL A 149 -4.35 0.63 -6.36
C VAL A 149 -3.39 0.60 -5.17
N ARG A 150 -2.19 1.18 -5.31
CA ARG A 150 -1.23 1.29 -4.20
C ARG A 150 -1.79 2.08 -3.03
N ASP A 151 -2.44 3.20 -3.28
CA ASP A 151 -3.08 4.00 -2.21
C ASP A 151 -4.24 3.24 -1.58
N LEU A 152 -5.09 2.61 -2.40
CA LEU A 152 -6.19 1.78 -1.91
C LEU A 152 -5.67 0.63 -1.02
N TYR A 153 -4.60 -0.06 -1.45
CA TYR A 153 -3.93 -1.09 -0.65
C TYR A 153 -3.42 -0.54 0.69
N LEU A 154 -2.74 0.62 0.68
CA LEU A 154 -2.19 1.21 1.90
C LEU A 154 -3.28 1.49 2.94
N PHE A 155 -4.41 2.03 2.50
CA PHE A 155 -5.54 2.33 3.36
C PHE A 155 -6.24 1.05 3.85
N LEU A 156 -6.62 0.15 2.93
CA LEU A 156 -7.29 -1.12 3.26
C LEU A 156 -6.47 -1.97 4.22
N ARG A 157 -5.16 -2.14 3.96
CA ARG A 157 -4.30 -2.94 4.82
C ARG A 157 -4.30 -2.43 6.26
N LYS A 158 -4.18 -1.11 6.46
CA LYS A 158 -4.19 -0.50 7.80
C LYS A 158 -5.51 -0.74 8.53
N LEU A 159 -6.61 -0.62 7.82
CA LEU A 159 -7.95 -0.88 8.32
C LEU A 159 -8.13 -2.34 8.70
N LEU A 160 -7.79 -3.26 7.80
CA LEU A 160 -7.91 -4.70 8.01
C LEU A 160 -7.04 -5.18 9.17
N GLU A 161 -5.80 -4.68 9.30
CA GLU A 161 -4.92 -4.96 10.45
C GLU A 161 -5.57 -4.59 11.79
N LYS A 162 -6.39 -3.53 11.84
CA LYS A 162 -7.09 -3.09 13.05
C LYS A 162 -8.43 -3.77 13.28
N ASN A 163 -9.02 -4.34 12.24
CA ASN A 163 -10.32 -5.00 12.26
C ASN A 163 -10.19 -6.53 12.08
N ASN A 164 -9.11 -7.12 12.58
CA ASN A 164 -8.85 -8.55 12.57
C ASN A 164 -9.03 -9.22 11.20
N TRP A 165 -8.68 -8.50 10.11
CA TRP A 165 -8.80 -8.98 8.74
C TRP A 165 -10.22 -9.41 8.36
N SER A 166 -11.23 -8.67 8.82
CA SER A 166 -12.64 -8.92 8.47
C SER A 166 -12.85 -8.80 6.96
N VAL A 167 -13.22 -9.91 6.33
CA VAL A 167 -13.50 -9.97 4.88
C VAL A 167 -14.67 -9.06 4.53
N SER A 168 -15.77 -9.11 5.32
CA SER A 168 -16.94 -8.28 5.06
C SER A 168 -16.66 -6.77 5.15
N ALA A 169 -15.75 -6.36 6.05
CA ALA A 169 -15.31 -4.97 6.11
C ALA A 169 -14.49 -4.60 4.87
N GLY A 170 -13.60 -5.48 4.44
CA GLY A 170 -12.82 -5.31 3.21
C GLY A 170 -13.68 -5.18 1.96
N ASP A 171 -14.64 -6.09 1.79
CA ASP A 171 -15.58 -6.09 0.66
C ASP A 171 -16.42 -4.80 0.62
N SER A 172 -16.97 -4.38 1.77
CA SER A 172 -17.75 -3.15 1.86
C SER A 172 -16.96 -1.90 1.44
N LEU A 173 -15.68 -1.83 1.79
CA LEU A 173 -14.81 -0.73 1.40
C LEU A 173 -14.43 -0.79 -0.08
N LEU A 174 -14.15 -1.99 -0.59
CA LEU A 174 -13.86 -2.19 -2.01
C LEU A 174 -15.06 -1.80 -2.89
N GLU A 175 -16.26 -2.22 -2.51
CA GLU A 175 -17.50 -1.81 -3.17
C GLU A 175 -17.71 -0.28 -3.12
N ALA A 176 -17.41 0.37 -2.00
CA ALA A 176 -17.50 1.82 -1.88
C ALA A 176 -16.55 2.54 -2.85
N TYR A 177 -15.33 2.02 -3.01
CA TYR A 177 -14.38 2.53 -4.01
C TYR A 177 -14.89 2.31 -5.44
N GLU A 178 -15.28 1.06 -5.76
CA GLU A 178 -15.67 0.66 -7.12
C GLU A 178 -16.94 1.36 -7.63
N ARG A 179 -17.86 1.75 -6.73
CA ARG A 179 -19.02 2.59 -7.11
C ARG A 179 -18.63 3.92 -7.77
N LYS A 180 -17.46 4.46 -7.42
CA LYS A 180 -16.95 5.73 -7.95
C LYS A 180 -15.93 5.52 -9.07
N ARG A 181 -15.09 4.51 -8.94
CA ARG A 181 -14.01 4.17 -9.87
C ARG A 181 -13.87 2.64 -9.97
N PRO A 182 -14.48 2.02 -10.98
CA PRO A 182 -14.34 0.58 -11.21
C PRO A 182 -12.87 0.17 -11.40
N LEU A 183 -12.49 -0.95 -10.81
CA LEU A 183 -11.15 -1.51 -10.94
C LEU A 183 -11.09 -2.48 -12.13
N SER A 184 -10.03 -2.38 -12.90
CA SER A 184 -9.71 -3.36 -13.95
C SER A 184 -9.27 -4.70 -13.33
N LYS A 185 -9.32 -5.77 -14.13
CA LYS A 185 -8.82 -7.09 -13.70
C LYS A 185 -7.37 -7.05 -13.24
N GLU A 186 -6.54 -6.22 -13.88
CA GLU A 186 -5.13 -6.07 -13.52
C GLU A 186 -4.95 -5.34 -12.19
N GLU A 187 -5.76 -4.31 -11.94
CA GLU A 187 -5.76 -3.59 -10.67
C GLU A 187 -6.25 -4.49 -9.52
N LEU A 188 -7.30 -5.28 -9.72
CA LEU A 188 -7.76 -6.26 -8.73
C LEU A 188 -6.70 -7.32 -8.43
N ARG A 189 -6.02 -7.81 -9.47
CA ARG A 189 -4.92 -8.76 -9.32
C ARG A 189 -3.76 -8.14 -8.52
N GLN A 190 -3.39 -6.91 -8.82
CA GLN A 190 -2.35 -6.20 -8.10
C GLN A 190 -2.73 -5.98 -6.63
N LEU A 191 -3.99 -5.57 -6.35
CA LEU A 191 -4.51 -5.41 -4.99
C LEU A 191 -4.43 -6.73 -4.21
N TYR A 192 -4.85 -7.83 -4.84
CA TYR A 192 -4.80 -9.16 -4.23
C TYR A 192 -3.38 -9.54 -3.81
N TYR A 193 -2.40 -9.42 -4.71
CA TYR A 193 -1.02 -9.79 -4.39
C TYR A 193 -0.37 -8.84 -3.38
N ARG A 194 -0.73 -7.55 -3.39
CA ARG A 194 -0.31 -6.61 -2.35
C ARG A 194 -0.86 -6.98 -0.96
N LEU A 195 -2.11 -7.39 -0.87
CA LEU A 195 -2.71 -7.84 0.39
C LEU A 195 -2.19 -9.23 0.84
N ALA A 196 -1.87 -10.11 -0.10
CA ALA A 196 -1.35 -11.45 0.17
C ALA A 196 0.12 -11.47 0.62
N TYR A 197 0.91 -10.45 0.25
CA TYR A 197 2.32 -10.35 0.65
C TYR A 197 2.42 -10.07 2.17
N PRO A 198 3.29 -10.78 2.92
CA PRO A 198 3.40 -10.62 4.36
C PRO A 198 4.20 -9.37 4.76
N GLU A 199 3.75 -8.21 4.33
CA GLU A 199 4.39 -6.89 4.50
C GLU A 199 4.66 -6.56 5.97
N LYS A 200 3.72 -6.89 6.87
CA LYS A 200 3.89 -6.65 8.31
C LYS A 200 5.05 -7.45 8.89
N PHE A 201 5.16 -8.72 8.47
CA PHE A 201 6.26 -9.58 8.90
C PHE A 201 7.60 -9.01 8.41
N TRP A 202 7.71 -8.67 7.12
CA TRP A 202 8.91 -8.04 6.57
C TRP A 202 9.30 -6.78 7.35
N LYS A 203 8.34 -5.89 7.63
CA LYS A 203 8.60 -4.66 8.42
C LYS A 203 9.16 -4.98 9.80
N ILE A 204 8.55 -5.90 10.54
CA ILE A 204 9.02 -6.30 11.87
C ILE A 204 10.45 -6.83 11.78
N VAL A 205 10.73 -7.70 10.82
CA VAL A 205 12.04 -8.33 10.64
C VAL A 205 13.10 -7.33 10.22
N ASN A 206 12.75 -6.37 9.36
CA ASN A 206 13.71 -5.38 8.84
C ASN A 206 14.03 -4.25 9.83
N PHE A 207 13.16 -4.03 10.84
CA PHE A 207 13.44 -3.12 11.95
C PHE A 207 14.27 -3.74 13.05
N TYR A 208 14.41 -5.05 13.04
CA TYR A 208 15.19 -5.80 14.03
C TYR A 208 16.67 -5.82 13.66
#